data_5d2a52f70abefaed5279fae2148f4628
#
_entry.id   5d2a52f70abefaed5279fae2148f4628
#
_cell.length_a   1.000
_cell.length_b   1.000
_cell.length_c   1.000
_cell.angle_alpha   90.00
_cell.angle_beta   90.00
_cell.angle_gamma   90.00
#
_symmetry.space_group_name_H-M   'P 1'
#
loop_
_entity.id
_entity.type
_entity.pdbx_description
1 polymer ?
#
loop_
_entity_poly.entity_id
_entity_poly.type
_entity_poly.pdbx_seq_one_letter_code
_entity_poly.pdbx_strand_id
1 'polypeptide(L)'
;MFETTTSSSWKFGHRGRVAVFIDGNNLFHAARFHTIDIDYNKLLRILLGDGRLLRAFFYTGVDAGAERQQGFLLWMRRNGFRVVQKELKTFYDGTRKANLDVEIAVDMLSLAGRYDTAVLVSGDEDFVYAVNAVAYKGCRVEVAGFRSNTAPRLIDVADFFIDLGDIAELIRKDSTQQGEFEVPSFVPPEDMHVSYPPRNRENLQRGPRANANRTTVSGKNPDLVRVNDDQ
;
A
#
# COMPACT_ATOMS: atom_id res chain seq x y z
N MET A 1 -0.53 15.95 24.12
CA MET A 1 0.72 15.16 24.24
C MET A 1 0.36 13.78 23.71
N PHE A 2 0.56 13.55 22.41
CA PHE A 2 0.25 12.26 21.79
C PHE A 2 1.44 11.35 22.02
N GLU A 3 1.27 10.33 22.84
CA GLU A 3 2.22 9.24 22.95
C GLU A 3 2.25 8.49 21.62
N THR A 4 3.22 8.82 20.79
CA THR A 4 3.59 7.98 19.66
C THR A 4 4.06 6.66 20.23
N THR A 5 3.32 5.63 19.97
CA THR A 5 3.65 4.24 20.31
C THR A 5 4.96 3.84 19.63
N THR A 6 6.07 4.09 20.29
CA THR A 6 7.44 3.74 19.86
C THR A 6 7.76 2.26 20.09
N SER A 7 6.78 1.34 19.98
CA SER A 7 7.01 -0.06 20.38
C SER A 7 7.64 -0.94 19.30
N SER A 8 7.87 -0.44 18.08
CA SER A 8 8.40 -1.27 17.00
C SER A 8 9.73 -0.80 16.38
N SER A 9 10.21 0.40 16.73
CA SER A 9 11.43 0.95 16.11
C SER A 9 12.70 0.12 16.38
N TRP A 10 12.79 -0.55 17.53
CA TRP A 10 13.92 -1.41 17.85
C TRP A 10 13.95 -2.72 17.06
N LYS A 11 12.79 -3.21 16.58
CA LYS A 11 12.72 -4.46 15.81
C LYS A 11 13.35 -4.32 14.42
N PHE A 12 13.25 -3.13 13.84
CA PHE A 12 13.63 -2.91 12.44
C PHE A 12 14.75 -1.88 12.27
N GLY A 13 15.23 -1.27 13.37
CA GLY A 13 16.25 -0.23 13.33
C GLY A 13 15.77 1.07 12.66
N HIS A 14 16.71 1.96 12.35
CA HIS A 14 16.46 3.17 11.58
C HIS A 14 16.07 2.84 10.15
N ARG A 15 15.12 3.58 9.59
CA ARG A 15 14.69 3.40 8.19
C ARG A 15 15.78 3.79 7.17
N GLY A 16 16.79 4.54 7.61
CA GLY A 16 17.91 4.93 6.77
C GLY A 16 17.50 5.78 5.56
N ARG A 17 18.02 5.43 4.39
CA ARG A 17 17.62 6.03 3.10
C ARG A 17 16.33 5.39 2.62
N VAL A 18 15.31 6.20 2.41
CA VAL A 18 13.98 5.75 2.01
C VAL A 18 13.71 6.09 0.54
N ALA A 19 13.30 5.10 -0.23
CA ALA A 19 12.72 5.29 -1.56
C ALA A 19 11.22 4.98 -1.50
N VAL A 20 10.39 5.88 -2.05
CA VAL A 20 8.93 5.75 -2.07
C VAL A 20 8.46 5.55 -3.50
N PHE A 21 7.68 4.50 -3.73
CA PHE A 21 7.14 4.11 -5.03
C PHE A 21 5.62 4.16 -4.96
N ILE A 22 5.02 5.16 -5.61
CA ILE A 22 3.57 5.40 -5.54
C ILE A 22 2.92 4.95 -6.84
N ASP A 23 2.11 3.89 -6.76
CA ASP A 23 1.17 3.53 -7.80
C ASP A 23 0.00 4.53 -7.77
N GLY A 24 0.09 5.54 -8.63
CA GLY A 24 -0.85 6.66 -8.60
C GLY A 24 -2.29 6.25 -8.93
N ASN A 25 -2.46 5.28 -9.82
CA ASN A 25 -3.78 4.83 -10.22
C ASN A 25 -4.45 4.00 -9.11
N ASN A 26 -3.72 3.01 -8.56
CA ASN A 26 -4.22 2.19 -7.46
C ASN A 26 -4.57 3.06 -6.24
N LEU A 27 -3.66 3.95 -5.84
CA LEU A 27 -3.87 4.87 -4.72
C LEU A 27 -5.07 5.79 -4.94
N PHE A 28 -5.22 6.37 -6.14
CA PHE A 28 -6.37 7.25 -6.44
C PHE A 28 -7.70 6.54 -6.29
N HIS A 29 -7.83 5.35 -6.90
CA HIS A 29 -9.07 4.59 -6.83
C HIS A 29 -9.40 4.18 -5.40
N ALA A 30 -8.39 3.77 -4.62
CA ALA A 30 -8.56 3.45 -3.21
C ALA A 30 -8.97 4.66 -2.38
N ALA A 31 -8.31 5.82 -2.56
CA ALA A 31 -8.65 7.06 -1.87
C ALA A 31 -10.05 7.55 -2.20
N ARG A 32 -10.45 7.49 -3.48
CA ARG A 32 -11.81 7.82 -3.93
C ARG A 32 -12.85 6.91 -3.29
N PHE A 33 -12.57 5.62 -3.17
CA PHE A 33 -13.45 4.67 -2.49
C PHE A 33 -13.70 5.07 -1.03
N HIS A 34 -12.69 5.64 -0.36
CA HIS A 34 -12.75 6.14 1.01
C HIS A 34 -13.16 7.62 1.12
N THR A 35 -13.49 8.27 0.00
CA THR A 35 -13.87 9.69 -0.05
C THR A 35 -12.77 10.61 0.53
N ILE A 36 -11.51 10.31 0.21
CA ILE A 36 -10.34 11.06 0.67
C ILE A 36 -9.65 11.72 -0.52
N ASP A 37 -9.48 13.05 -0.47
CA ASP A 37 -8.59 13.77 -1.38
C ASP A 37 -7.21 13.90 -0.72
N ILE A 38 -6.20 13.28 -1.32
CA ILE A 38 -4.88 13.13 -0.72
C ILE A 38 -4.01 14.35 -1.01
N ASP A 39 -3.39 14.91 0.04
CA ASP A 39 -2.25 15.78 -0.05
C ASP A 39 -0.96 14.93 -0.14
N TYR A 40 -0.36 14.88 -1.32
CA TYR A 40 0.83 14.06 -1.58
C TYR A 40 2.06 14.51 -0.81
N ASN A 41 2.18 15.80 -0.44
CA ASN A 41 3.27 16.29 0.40
C ASN A 41 3.11 15.82 1.85
N LYS A 42 1.87 15.85 2.39
CA LYS A 42 1.57 15.29 3.71
C LYS A 42 1.81 13.79 3.73
N LEU A 43 1.31 13.08 2.71
CA LEU A 43 1.54 11.64 2.54
C LEU A 43 3.04 11.33 2.54
N LEU A 44 3.82 11.99 1.69
CA LEU A 44 5.27 11.75 1.61
C LEU A 44 5.98 11.97 2.95
N ARG A 45 5.62 13.03 3.68
CA ARG A 45 6.21 13.31 5.01
C ARG A 45 5.93 12.17 6.00
N ILE A 46 4.70 11.66 6.02
CA ILE A 46 4.32 10.57 6.93
C ILE A 46 5.02 9.28 6.51
N LEU A 47 5.02 8.95 5.22
CA LEU A 47 5.71 7.77 4.71
C LEU A 47 7.21 7.83 4.90
N LEU A 48 7.81 9.02 4.94
CA LEU A 48 9.24 9.18 5.20
C LEU A 48 9.59 8.96 6.67
N GLY A 49 8.72 9.38 7.61
CA GLY A 49 8.96 9.22 9.04
C GLY A 49 10.30 9.82 9.48
N ASP A 50 11.14 9.00 10.13
CA ASP A 50 12.51 9.35 10.57
C ASP A 50 13.59 9.07 9.49
N GLY A 51 13.18 8.56 8.32
CA GLY A 51 14.08 8.25 7.23
C GLY A 51 14.53 9.47 6.43
N ARG A 52 15.62 9.30 5.69
CA ARG A 52 16.12 10.30 4.74
C ARG A 52 15.67 9.96 3.33
N LEU A 53 14.90 10.83 2.68
CA LEU A 53 14.43 10.59 1.33
C LEU A 53 15.58 10.43 0.34
N LEU A 54 15.66 9.27 -0.30
CA LEU A 54 16.48 9.07 -1.47
C LEU A 54 15.75 9.56 -2.72
N ARG A 55 14.51 9.07 -2.92
CA ARG A 55 13.67 9.42 -4.07
C ARG A 55 12.20 9.09 -3.79
N ALA A 56 11.30 9.91 -4.31
CA ALA A 56 9.89 9.60 -4.40
C ALA A 56 9.50 9.48 -5.88
N PHE A 57 8.91 8.34 -6.24
CA PHE A 57 8.40 8.06 -7.58
C PHE A 57 6.87 8.11 -7.58
N PHE A 58 6.30 8.60 -8.67
CA PHE A 58 4.87 8.59 -8.92
C PHE A 58 4.62 8.02 -10.31
N TYR A 59 3.92 6.90 -10.36
CA TYR A 59 3.63 6.14 -11.59
C TYR A 59 2.19 6.34 -11.98
N THR A 60 1.94 6.66 -13.26
CA THR A 60 0.57 6.86 -13.75
C THR A 60 0.43 6.64 -15.24
N GLY A 61 -0.74 6.16 -15.65
CA GLY A 61 -1.17 6.24 -17.04
C GLY A 61 -1.53 7.67 -17.41
N VAL A 62 -1.27 8.07 -18.65
CA VAL A 62 -1.61 9.39 -19.18
C VAL A 62 -2.43 9.30 -20.43
N ASP A 63 -3.37 10.23 -20.57
CA ASP A 63 -4.05 10.50 -21.83
C ASP A 63 -3.41 11.73 -22.49
N ALA A 64 -3.08 11.62 -23.76
CA ALA A 64 -2.44 12.69 -24.53
C ALA A 64 -3.24 14.02 -24.54
N GLY A 65 -4.58 13.96 -24.36
CA GLY A 65 -5.48 15.10 -24.38
C GLY A 65 -5.87 15.67 -23.00
N ALA A 66 -5.39 15.10 -21.89
CA ALA A 66 -5.87 15.48 -20.54
C ALA A 66 -5.04 16.63 -19.92
N GLU A 67 -5.37 17.88 -20.25
CA GLU A 67 -4.67 19.07 -19.72
C GLU A 67 -4.62 19.13 -18.19
N ARG A 68 -5.71 18.78 -17.50
CA ARG A 68 -5.77 18.78 -16.03
C ARG A 68 -4.74 17.82 -15.43
N GLN A 69 -4.59 16.63 -16.03
CA GLN A 69 -3.61 15.65 -15.60
C GLN A 69 -2.19 16.18 -15.78
N GLN A 70 -1.91 16.86 -16.90
CA GLN A 70 -0.59 17.45 -17.16
C GLN A 70 -0.22 18.51 -16.12
N GLY A 71 -1.18 19.36 -15.72
CA GLY A 71 -0.99 20.34 -14.64
C GLY A 71 -0.59 19.68 -13.31
N PHE A 72 -1.29 18.62 -12.93
CA PHE A 72 -0.95 17.85 -11.74
C PHE A 72 0.45 17.21 -11.83
N LEU A 73 0.77 16.57 -12.96
CA LEU A 73 2.07 15.91 -13.13
C LEU A 73 3.23 16.93 -13.14
N LEU A 74 3.01 18.13 -13.66
CA LEU A 74 3.98 19.23 -13.58
C LEU A 74 4.18 19.67 -12.13
N TRP A 75 3.08 19.80 -11.38
CA TRP A 75 3.14 20.09 -9.95
C TRP A 75 3.93 19.03 -9.18
N MET A 76 3.67 17.74 -9.42
CA MET A 76 4.41 16.62 -8.80
C MET A 76 5.92 16.73 -9.04
N ARG A 77 6.34 17.00 -10.30
CA ARG A 77 7.76 17.16 -10.64
C ARG A 77 8.39 18.34 -9.91
N ARG A 78 7.68 19.48 -9.79
CA ARG A 78 8.14 20.67 -9.07
C ARG A 78 8.23 20.45 -7.55
N ASN A 79 7.46 19.52 -7.02
CA ASN A 79 7.46 19.14 -5.59
C ASN A 79 8.38 17.93 -5.30
N GLY A 80 9.30 17.60 -6.19
CA GLY A 80 10.38 16.64 -5.94
C GLY A 80 10.05 15.18 -6.26
N PHE A 81 8.87 14.91 -6.84
CA PHE A 81 8.53 13.57 -7.30
C PHE A 81 9.15 13.28 -8.68
N ARG A 82 9.68 12.09 -8.84
CA ARG A 82 10.01 11.54 -10.17
C ARG A 82 8.75 10.93 -10.76
N VAL A 83 8.18 11.62 -11.76
CA VAL A 83 6.98 11.12 -12.45
C VAL A 83 7.39 10.17 -13.56
N VAL A 84 6.89 8.94 -13.48
CA VAL A 84 6.97 7.92 -14.53
C VAL A 84 5.58 7.79 -15.15
N GLN A 85 5.49 8.02 -16.45
CA GLN A 85 4.19 8.04 -17.12
C GLN A 85 4.22 7.11 -18.33
N LYS A 86 3.08 6.50 -18.63
CA LYS A 86 2.87 5.62 -19.77
C LYS A 86 1.57 5.98 -20.48
N GLU A 87 1.59 6.09 -21.80
CA GLU A 87 0.38 6.36 -22.56
C GLU A 87 -0.61 5.21 -22.45
N LEU A 88 -1.90 5.57 -22.37
CA LEU A 88 -2.97 4.60 -22.36
C LEU A 88 -3.05 3.88 -23.70
N LYS A 89 -3.09 2.56 -23.66
CA LYS A 89 -3.39 1.71 -24.82
C LYS A 89 -4.89 1.45 -24.86
N THR A 90 -5.49 1.70 -26.02
CA THR A 90 -6.90 1.34 -26.27
C THR A 90 -6.96 -0.10 -26.78
N PHE A 91 -7.80 -0.91 -26.17
CA PHE A 91 -8.04 -2.31 -26.53
C PHE A 91 -9.25 -2.41 -27.46
N TYR A 92 -9.48 -3.60 -28.07
CA TYR A 92 -10.57 -3.84 -29.03
C TYR A 92 -11.97 -3.68 -28.42
N ASP A 93 -12.10 -3.87 -27.10
CA ASP A 93 -13.34 -3.69 -26.33
C ASP A 93 -13.59 -2.22 -25.94
N GLY A 94 -12.75 -1.29 -26.40
CA GLY A 94 -12.80 0.13 -26.07
C GLY A 94 -12.18 0.48 -24.72
N THR A 95 -11.74 -0.51 -23.92
CA THR A 95 -11.06 -0.23 -22.65
C THR A 95 -9.70 0.41 -22.88
N ARG A 96 -9.33 1.32 -22.00
CA ARG A 96 -8.04 2.02 -22.05
C ARG A 96 -7.26 1.72 -20.77
N LYS A 97 -6.07 1.16 -20.93
CA LYS A 97 -5.23 0.76 -19.79
C LYS A 97 -3.77 1.14 -20.00
N ALA A 98 -3.10 1.52 -18.90
CA ALA A 98 -1.66 1.56 -18.79
C ALA A 98 -1.30 0.84 -17.49
N ASN A 99 -0.68 -0.32 -17.60
CA ASN A 99 -0.12 -1.03 -16.48
C ASN A 99 1.35 -0.61 -16.34
N LEU A 100 1.73 -0.16 -15.13
CA LEU A 100 3.09 0.25 -14.78
C LEU A 100 3.72 -0.64 -13.70
N ASP A 101 3.12 -1.79 -13.39
CA ASP A 101 3.61 -2.70 -12.35
C ASP A 101 5.02 -3.19 -12.65
N VAL A 102 5.32 -3.43 -13.93
CA VAL A 102 6.65 -3.81 -14.39
C VAL A 102 7.64 -2.67 -14.15
N GLU A 103 7.29 -1.43 -14.51
CA GLU A 103 8.12 -0.26 -14.31
C GLU A 103 8.41 -0.04 -12.81
N ILE A 104 7.37 -0.16 -11.96
CA ILE A 104 7.51 -0.06 -10.50
C ILE A 104 8.45 -1.16 -9.98
N ALA A 105 8.20 -2.43 -10.34
CA ALA A 105 8.99 -3.56 -9.89
C ALA A 105 10.46 -3.45 -10.34
N VAL A 106 10.71 -3.03 -11.58
CA VAL A 106 12.06 -2.82 -12.13
C VAL A 106 12.78 -1.70 -11.39
N ASP A 107 12.12 -0.57 -11.14
CA ASP A 107 12.73 0.55 -10.41
C ASP A 107 13.02 0.18 -8.95
N MET A 108 12.12 -0.54 -8.26
CA MET A 108 12.34 -1.07 -6.92
C MET A 108 13.59 -1.95 -6.88
N LEU A 109 13.71 -2.91 -7.80
CA LEU A 109 14.83 -3.84 -7.86
C LEU A 109 16.16 -3.19 -8.29
N SER A 110 16.11 -2.26 -9.25
CA SER A 110 17.30 -1.58 -9.77
C SER A 110 17.93 -0.62 -8.76
N LEU A 111 17.12 -0.07 -7.87
CA LEU A 111 17.58 0.81 -6.81
C LEU A 111 17.86 0.09 -5.49
N ALA A 112 17.51 -1.19 -5.37
CA ALA A 112 17.81 -1.99 -4.18
C ALA A 112 19.33 -1.98 -3.90
N GLY A 113 19.68 -1.74 -2.62
CA GLY A 113 21.07 -1.48 -2.19
C GLY A 113 21.49 -0.01 -2.24
N ARG A 114 20.73 0.87 -2.90
CA ARG A 114 20.92 2.33 -2.82
C ARG A 114 20.04 2.98 -1.76
N TYR A 115 18.92 2.34 -1.42
CA TYR A 115 18.08 2.66 -0.27
C TYR A 115 18.18 1.54 0.78
N ASP A 116 17.84 1.88 2.00
CA ASP A 116 17.76 0.95 3.12
C ASP A 116 16.32 0.48 3.33
N THR A 117 15.34 1.36 3.01
CA THR A 117 13.91 1.07 3.08
C THR A 117 13.22 1.44 1.76
N ALA A 118 12.44 0.52 1.22
CA ALA A 118 11.46 0.79 0.16
C ALA A 118 10.07 0.93 0.77
N VAL A 119 9.32 1.96 0.37
CA VAL A 119 7.90 2.11 0.67
C VAL A 119 7.12 1.98 -0.63
N LEU A 120 6.36 0.91 -0.78
CA LEU A 120 5.44 0.71 -1.90
C LEU A 120 4.05 1.18 -1.50
N VAL A 121 3.50 2.12 -2.26
CA VAL A 121 2.12 2.61 -2.07
C VAL A 121 1.24 1.98 -3.15
N SER A 122 0.72 0.83 -2.88
CA SER A 122 -0.21 0.07 -3.72
C SER A 122 -0.92 -1.01 -2.91
N GLY A 123 -2.08 -1.45 -3.39
CA GLY A 123 -2.81 -2.59 -2.82
C GLY A 123 -2.78 -3.83 -3.72
N ASP A 124 -2.03 -3.79 -4.83
CA ASP A 124 -2.07 -4.83 -5.86
C ASP A 124 -1.24 -6.06 -5.48
N GLU A 125 -1.85 -7.25 -5.60
CA GLU A 125 -1.20 -8.54 -5.29
C GLU A 125 -0.03 -8.85 -6.24
N ASP A 126 -0.01 -8.30 -7.43
CA ASP A 126 1.03 -8.54 -8.43
C ASP A 126 2.42 -8.09 -7.94
N PHE A 127 2.49 -7.20 -6.95
CA PHE A 127 3.73 -6.78 -6.33
C PHE A 127 4.33 -7.75 -5.30
N VAL A 128 3.63 -8.82 -4.91
CA VAL A 128 4.12 -9.79 -3.90
C VAL A 128 5.52 -10.31 -4.24
N TYR A 129 5.75 -10.64 -5.52
CA TYR A 129 7.06 -11.13 -5.96
C TYR A 129 8.14 -10.05 -5.90
N ALA A 130 7.83 -8.83 -6.31
CA ALA A 130 8.75 -7.70 -6.28
C ALA A 130 9.16 -7.35 -4.84
N VAL A 131 8.19 -7.31 -3.91
CA VAL A 131 8.44 -7.09 -2.47
C VAL A 131 9.41 -8.13 -1.91
N ASN A 132 9.13 -9.41 -2.12
CA ASN A 132 10.04 -10.49 -1.68
C ASN A 132 11.43 -10.35 -2.30
N ALA A 133 11.52 -10.07 -3.60
CA ALA A 133 12.80 -9.96 -4.30
C ALA A 133 13.66 -8.79 -3.77
N VAL A 134 13.04 -7.69 -3.36
CA VAL A 134 13.71 -6.55 -2.72
C VAL A 134 14.14 -6.90 -1.29
N ALA A 135 13.27 -7.57 -0.52
CA ALA A 135 13.60 -8.03 0.83
C ALA A 135 14.78 -8.99 0.83
N TYR A 136 14.88 -9.92 -0.14
CA TYR A 136 16.03 -10.81 -0.30
C TYR A 136 17.36 -10.08 -0.60
N LYS A 137 17.30 -8.83 -1.04
CA LYS A 137 18.51 -7.98 -1.20
C LYS A 137 18.91 -7.27 0.11
N GLY A 138 18.24 -7.57 1.22
CA GLY A 138 18.53 -7.00 2.53
C GLY A 138 17.93 -5.62 2.75
N CYS A 139 17.01 -5.16 1.90
CA CYS A 139 16.29 -3.92 2.10
C CYS A 139 15.02 -4.18 2.92
N ARG A 140 14.67 -3.26 3.82
CA ARG A 140 13.36 -3.24 4.46
C ARG A 140 12.30 -2.85 3.43
N VAL A 141 11.16 -3.55 3.39
CA VAL A 141 10.05 -3.24 2.49
C VAL A 141 8.79 -2.97 3.30
N GLU A 142 8.28 -1.77 3.16
CA GLU A 142 7.01 -1.34 3.75
C GLU A 142 5.97 -1.18 2.66
N VAL A 143 4.75 -1.64 2.92
CA VAL A 143 3.61 -1.45 2.03
C VAL A 143 2.64 -0.47 2.68
N ALA A 144 2.21 0.54 1.93
CA ALA A 144 1.22 1.52 2.36
C ALA A 144 -0.03 1.42 1.46
N GLY A 145 -1.20 1.34 2.09
CA GLY A 145 -2.47 1.23 1.37
C GLY A 145 -3.64 1.25 2.32
N PHE A 146 -4.85 1.43 1.77
CA PHE A 146 -6.06 1.21 2.57
C PHE A 146 -6.27 -0.30 2.72
N ARG A 147 -6.38 -0.78 3.95
CA ARG A 147 -6.47 -2.22 4.24
C ARG A 147 -7.58 -2.93 3.46
N SER A 148 -8.72 -2.27 3.28
CA SER A 148 -9.86 -2.82 2.51
C SER A 148 -9.60 -2.93 1.00
N ASN A 149 -8.59 -2.24 0.49
CA ASN A 149 -8.21 -2.18 -0.92
C ASN A 149 -6.80 -2.77 -1.18
N THR A 150 -6.23 -3.44 -0.16
CA THR A 150 -4.92 -4.07 -0.26
C THR A 150 -5.06 -5.57 -0.16
N ALA A 151 -4.43 -6.30 -1.07
CA ALA A 151 -4.44 -7.75 -1.06
C ALA A 151 -3.80 -8.30 0.22
N PRO A 152 -4.42 -9.24 0.93
CA PRO A 152 -3.87 -9.81 2.16
C PRO A 152 -2.46 -10.37 1.99
N ARG A 153 -2.20 -11.05 0.87
CA ARG A 153 -0.87 -11.60 0.57
C ARG A 153 0.21 -10.53 0.43
N LEU A 154 -0.15 -9.34 -0.07
CA LEU A 154 0.80 -8.23 -0.16
C LEU A 154 1.13 -7.67 1.24
N ILE A 155 0.12 -7.61 2.13
CA ILE A 155 0.33 -7.23 3.53
C ILE A 155 1.23 -8.23 4.25
N ASP A 156 1.01 -9.53 4.01
CA ASP A 156 1.72 -10.61 4.71
C ASP A 156 3.21 -10.68 4.36
N VAL A 157 3.61 -10.27 3.15
CA VAL A 157 5.03 -10.30 2.72
C VAL A 157 5.79 -9.02 3.05
N ALA A 158 5.10 -7.96 3.46
CA ALA A 158 5.73 -6.71 3.86
C ALA A 158 6.34 -6.81 5.26
N ASP A 159 7.51 -6.19 5.47
CA ASP A 159 8.09 -6.05 6.82
C ASP A 159 7.20 -5.18 7.71
N PHE A 160 6.50 -4.22 7.11
CA PHE A 160 5.54 -3.36 7.81
C PHE A 160 4.44 -2.90 6.86
N PHE A 161 3.19 -2.91 7.36
CA PHE A 161 2.04 -2.37 6.63
C PHE A 161 1.57 -1.05 7.26
N ILE A 162 1.49 0.00 6.45
CA ILE A 162 0.98 1.32 6.84
C ILE A 162 -0.46 1.41 6.33
N ASP A 163 -1.43 1.34 7.25
CA ASP A 163 -2.83 1.52 6.89
C ASP A 163 -3.13 3.00 6.67
N LEU A 164 -3.38 3.40 5.43
CA LEU A 164 -3.72 4.79 5.10
C LEU A 164 -5.09 5.21 5.67
N GLY A 165 -5.95 4.25 6.02
CA GLY A 165 -7.19 4.50 6.72
C GLY A 165 -6.96 5.07 8.11
N ASP A 166 -5.96 4.57 8.84
CA ASP A 166 -5.63 5.03 10.20
C ASP A 166 -5.06 6.46 10.21
N ILE A 167 -4.47 6.90 9.11
CA ILE A 167 -3.85 8.23 8.96
C ILE A 167 -4.61 9.13 7.98
N ALA A 168 -5.83 8.77 7.62
CA ALA A 168 -6.61 9.44 6.58
C ALA A 168 -6.75 10.95 6.80
N GLU A 169 -7.05 11.36 8.02
CA GLU A 169 -7.20 12.79 8.35
C GLU A 169 -5.87 13.56 8.31
N LEU A 170 -4.74 12.88 8.52
CA LEU A 170 -3.41 13.48 8.46
C LEU A 170 -2.92 13.71 7.04
N ILE A 171 -3.42 12.90 6.07
CA ILE A 171 -3.04 12.98 4.66
C ILE A 171 -4.07 13.70 3.80
N ARG A 172 -5.21 14.08 4.38
CA ARG A 172 -6.28 14.81 3.68
C ARG A 172 -5.82 16.22 3.31
N LYS A 173 -6.25 16.71 2.14
CA LYS A 173 -6.14 18.13 1.79
C LYS A 173 -6.98 18.99 2.73
N ASP A 174 -6.46 20.13 3.11
CA ASP A 174 -7.21 21.11 3.89
C ASP A 174 -8.26 21.80 3.00
N SER A 175 -9.52 21.75 3.42
CA SER A 175 -10.66 22.38 2.70
C SER A 175 -10.58 23.92 2.66
N THR A 176 -9.66 24.53 3.40
CA THR A 176 -9.50 25.99 3.56
C THR A 176 -8.47 26.63 2.65
N GLN A 177 -7.71 25.85 1.87
CA GLN A 177 -6.74 26.42 0.92
C GLN A 177 -7.39 26.76 -0.45
N GLN A 178 -8.43 27.60 -0.43
CA GLN A 178 -8.86 28.36 -1.61
C GLN A 178 -8.01 29.64 -1.73
N GLY A 179 -6.75 29.49 -2.02
CA GLY A 179 -5.81 30.60 -2.21
C GLY A 179 -4.71 30.21 -3.20
N GLU A 180 -4.03 31.16 -3.78
CA GLU A 180 -3.10 31.20 -4.93
C GLU A 180 -2.19 29.96 -5.21
N PHE A 181 -2.21 28.91 -4.40
CA PHE A 181 -1.46 27.66 -4.59
C PHE A 181 -2.35 26.44 -4.32
N GLU A 182 -3.41 26.30 -5.10
CA GLU A 182 -4.24 25.09 -5.07
C GLU A 182 -3.38 23.89 -5.51
N VAL A 183 -3.17 22.90 -4.60
CA VAL A 183 -2.54 21.65 -4.95
C VAL A 183 -3.50 20.90 -5.89
N PRO A 184 -3.13 20.69 -7.17
CA PRO A 184 -4.04 20.06 -8.11
C PRO A 184 -4.42 18.66 -7.63
N SER A 185 -5.70 18.30 -7.78
CA SER A 185 -6.15 16.94 -7.51
C SER A 185 -5.75 16.03 -8.65
N PHE A 186 -5.26 14.84 -8.31
CA PHE A 186 -5.00 13.82 -9.31
C PHE A 186 -6.32 13.28 -9.86
N VAL A 187 -6.48 13.31 -11.17
CA VAL A 187 -7.58 12.68 -11.89
C VAL A 187 -6.96 11.74 -12.90
N PRO A 188 -7.08 10.41 -12.72
CA PRO A 188 -6.63 9.47 -13.72
C PRO A 188 -7.50 9.58 -14.98
N PRO A 189 -7.04 9.05 -16.10
CA PRO A 189 -7.87 8.88 -17.29
C PRO A 189 -9.15 8.07 -16.96
N GLU A 190 -10.29 8.49 -17.50
CA GLU A 190 -11.64 8.04 -17.07
C GLU A 190 -11.90 6.54 -17.20
N ASP A 191 -11.10 5.78 -17.92
CA ASP A 191 -11.35 4.37 -18.25
C ASP A 191 -10.41 3.35 -17.56
N MET A 192 -9.70 3.73 -16.50
CA MET A 192 -8.80 2.80 -15.81
C MET A 192 -9.56 1.94 -14.78
N HIS A 193 -9.87 0.70 -15.16
CA HIS A 193 -10.34 -0.31 -14.22
C HIS A 193 -9.17 -0.84 -13.38
N VAL A 194 -9.21 -0.59 -12.08
CA VAL A 194 -8.39 -1.29 -11.09
C VAL A 194 -9.20 -2.49 -10.57
N SER A 195 -8.67 -3.70 -10.72
CA SER A 195 -9.30 -4.88 -10.17
C SER A 195 -9.03 -4.94 -8.66
N TYR A 196 -10.05 -4.64 -7.86
CA TYR A 196 -10.00 -4.92 -6.42
C TYR A 196 -10.39 -6.38 -6.16
N PRO A 197 -9.80 -7.04 -5.15
CA PRO A 197 -10.26 -8.36 -4.73
C PRO A 197 -11.75 -8.29 -4.36
N PRO A 198 -12.56 -9.33 -4.66
CA PRO A 198 -13.99 -9.33 -4.37
C PRO A 198 -14.22 -9.17 -2.87
N ARG A 199 -15.14 -8.28 -2.50
CA ARG A 199 -15.56 -8.08 -1.10
C ARG A 199 -16.10 -9.39 -0.55
N ASN A 200 -15.41 -9.98 0.40
CA ASN A 200 -15.96 -11.06 1.21
C ASN A 200 -16.98 -10.45 2.18
N ARG A 201 -18.29 -10.54 1.84
CA ARG A 201 -19.40 -10.01 2.65
C ARG A 201 -19.60 -10.77 3.99
N GLU A 202 -18.82 -11.81 4.26
CA GLU A 202 -19.03 -12.69 5.42
C GLU A 202 -18.43 -12.18 6.73
N ASN A 203 -17.59 -11.16 6.73
CA ASN A 203 -16.91 -10.71 7.95
C ASN A 203 -17.58 -9.53 8.69
N LEU A 204 -18.75 -9.05 8.22
CA LEU A 204 -19.46 -7.93 8.87
C LEU A 204 -20.50 -8.36 9.93
N GLN A 205 -20.66 -9.66 10.22
CA GLN A 205 -21.67 -10.15 11.18
C GLN A 205 -21.13 -10.95 12.37
N ARG A 206 -19.85 -10.93 12.66
CA ARG A 206 -19.33 -11.56 13.88
C ARG A 206 -18.86 -10.51 14.88
N GLY A 207 -19.81 -9.97 15.64
CA GLY A 207 -19.54 -9.31 16.91
C GLY A 207 -18.88 -10.29 17.90
N PRO A 208 -18.18 -9.79 18.95
CA PRO A 208 -17.40 -10.64 19.86
C PRO A 208 -18.30 -11.61 20.60
N ARG A 209 -18.07 -12.92 20.42
CA ARG A 209 -18.73 -13.97 21.22
C ARG A 209 -18.14 -13.94 22.62
N ALA A 210 -18.99 -13.64 23.59
CA ALA A 210 -18.71 -13.78 25.01
C ALA A 210 -18.31 -15.22 25.34
N ASN A 211 -17.19 -15.39 26.04
CA ASN A 211 -16.74 -16.60 26.67
C ASN A 211 -17.72 -17.01 27.79
N ALA A 212 -18.46 -18.07 27.59
CA ALA A 212 -19.15 -18.75 28.68
C ALA A 212 -18.44 -20.08 28.99
N ASN A 213 -17.60 -20.02 30.03
CA ASN A 213 -17.11 -21.21 30.75
C ASN A 213 -18.29 -22.04 31.24
N ARG A 214 -18.34 -23.31 30.91
CA ARG A 214 -18.98 -24.33 31.73
C ARG A 214 -18.17 -25.62 31.70
N THR A 215 -17.49 -25.81 32.82
CA THR A 215 -16.95 -27.07 33.34
C THR A 215 -18.06 -28.09 33.50
N THR A 216 -17.90 -29.32 32.99
CA THR A 216 -18.44 -30.53 33.61
C THR A 216 -17.46 -31.67 33.41
N VAL A 217 -17.01 -32.16 34.51
CA VAL A 217 -16.20 -33.36 34.75
C VAL A 217 -17.11 -34.58 34.75
N SER A 218 -16.71 -35.67 34.07
CA SER A 218 -17.04 -37.07 34.36
C SER A 218 -16.34 -37.90 33.26
N GLY A 219 -15.31 -38.61 33.51
CA GLY A 219 -15.04 -39.78 34.31
C GLY A 219 -15.43 -41.08 33.55
N LYS A 220 -14.39 -41.74 32.97
CA LYS A 220 -14.14 -43.21 33.05
C LYS A 220 -13.14 -43.64 31.96
N ASN A 221 -11.97 -44.02 32.43
CA ASN A 221 -11.10 -45.03 31.82
C ASN A 221 -11.64 -46.41 32.31
N PRO A 222 -11.44 -47.58 31.72
CA PRO A 222 -10.14 -48.16 31.41
C PRO A 222 -10.09 -49.05 30.13
N ASP A 223 -8.92 -49.42 29.68
CA ASP A 223 -8.29 -50.74 29.48
C ASP A 223 -7.30 -50.64 28.30
N LEU A 224 -6.07 -50.69 28.61
CA LEU A 224 -5.01 -51.70 28.43
C LEU A 224 -5.30 -52.82 27.43
N VAL A 225 -4.44 -53.03 26.41
CA VAL A 225 -3.77 -54.31 26.07
C VAL A 225 -2.79 -54.17 24.89
N ARG A 226 -1.47 -54.39 25.23
CA ARG A 226 -0.38 -55.17 24.57
C ARG A 226 0.00 -54.89 23.09
N VAL A 227 1.20 -54.42 22.87
CA VAL A 227 2.47 -55.06 22.50
C VAL A 227 2.34 -56.30 21.58
N ASN A 228 2.91 -56.17 20.39
CA ASN A 228 3.81 -57.21 19.85
C ASN A 228 4.76 -56.62 18.81
N ASP A 229 6.04 -56.83 19.08
CA ASP A 229 7.16 -56.86 18.12
C ASP A 229 6.92 -57.90 17.05
N ASP A 230 7.47 -57.70 15.91
CA ASP A 230 8.33 -58.58 15.13
C ASP A 230 8.30 -58.27 13.63
N GLN A 231 9.47 -58.13 13.15
CA GLN A 231 10.18 -58.24 11.87
C GLN A 231 10.44 -56.94 11.13
#